data_dc5be6b80a304e67755c044bfe199b36
#
_entry.id   dc5be6b80a304e67755c044bfe199b36
#
_cell.length_a   1.000
_cell.length_b   1.000
_cell.length_c   1.000
_cell.angle_alpha   90.00
_cell.angle_beta   90.00
_cell.angle_gamma   90.00
#
_symmetry.space_group_name_H-M   'P 1'
#
loop_
_entity.id
_entity.type
_entity.pdbx_description
1 polymer ?
#
loop_
_entity_poly.entity_id
_entity_poly.type
_entity_poly.pdbx_seq_one_letter_code
_entity_poly.pdbx_strand_id
1 'polypeptide(L)'
;MIQVKAPGKLYVAGEYAVTEPGYKSVLIAVDRFVTATIEASNEVEGSIHSKTLHYEPVKFDRNEDKIEISDVQAAKQLKYVVTAIEVFEQYARSCNIKLKHFHLTIDSNLADDSGQKYGLGSSAAVLVSVVKVLNEFYDMQLSNLYIYKLAVIANMKLQSLSSCGDIAVSVYSGWLAYSTFDHDWVKPVSYTHLTLPT
;
A
#
# COMPACT_ATOMS: atom_id res chain seq x y z
N MET A 1 -19.43 -5.55 -1.16
CA MET A 1 -18.37 -4.95 -2.01
C MET A 1 -18.01 -3.58 -1.45
N ILE A 2 -16.75 -3.34 -1.17
CA ILE A 2 -16.18 -2.07 -0.64
C ILE A 2 -15.17 -1.58 -1.66
N GLN A 3 -15.14 -0.28 -1.92
CA GLN A 3 -14.22 0.34 -2.87
C GLN A 3 -13.58 1.58 -2.27
N VAL A 4 -12.26 1.71 -2.45
CA VAL A 4 -11.47 2.88 -2.04
C VAL A 4 -10.57 3.33 -3.17
N LYS A 5 -10.12 4.60 -3.09
CA LYS A 5 -9.17 5.19 -4.04
C LYS A 5 -7.97 5.79 -3.30
N ALA A 6 -6.80 5.67 -3.91
CA ALA A 6 -5.57 6.33 -3.49
C ALA A 6 -4.98 7.11 -4.66
N PRO A 7 -4.75 8.43 -4.53
CA PRO A 7 -4.23 9.24 -5.62
C PRO A 7 -2.76 8.98 -5.87
N GLY A 8 -2.32 9.22 -7.09
CA GLY A 8 -0.92 9.42 -7.42
C GLY A 8 -0.41 10.77 -6.92
N LYS A 9 0.88 11.02 -7.12
CA LYS A 9 1.60 12.21 -6.63
C LYS A 9 2.40 12.91 -7.71
N LEU A 10 2.68 14.19 -7.47
CA LEU A 10 3.71 14.96 -8.16
C LEU A 10 4.54 15.73 -7.14
N TYR A 11 5.87 15.68 -7.26
CA TYR A 11 6.72 16.60 -6.53
C TYR A 11 6.73 17.96 -7.23
N VAL A 12 6.40 19.01 -6.48
CA VAL A 12 6.46 20.39 -6.93
C VAL A 12 7.85 20.97 -6.67
N ALA A 13 8.43 20.61 -5.50
CA ALA A 13 9.78 21.00 -5.12
C ALA A 13 10.37 20.00 -4.10
N GLY A 14 11.70 19.90 -4.05
CA GLY A 14 12.44 19.18 -3.02
C GLY A 14 12.47 17.67 -3.18
N GLU A 15 12.21 17.10 -4.37
CA GLU A 15 12.14 15.67 -4.62
C GLU A 15 13.40 14.90 -4.16
N TYR A 16 14.59 15.45 -4.42
CA TYR A 16 15.85 14.83 -4.01
C TYR A 16 16.28 15.24 -2.61
N ALA A 17 16.02 16.50 -2.23
CA ALA A 17 16.40 16.99 -0.91
C ALA A 17 15.69 16.22 0.23
N VAL A 18 14.44 15.82 0.02
CA VAL A 18 13.64 15.11 1.01
C VAL A 18 14.12 13.68 1.32
N THR A 19 15.09 13.17 0.60
CA THR A 19 15.72 11.87 0.92
C THR A 19 16.60 11.96 2.17
N GLU A 20 17.03 13.16 2.53
CA GLU A 20 17.79 13.43 3.74
C GLU A 20 16.88 13.99 4.85
N PRO A 21 16.95 13.46 6.08
CA PRO A 21 16.18 13.96 7.22
C PRO A 21 16.40 15.45 7.46
N GLY A 22 15.32 16.17 7.78
CA GLY A 22 15.36 17.62 8.03
C GLY A 22 15.11 18.51 6.81
N TYR A 23 15.24 17.98 5.60
CA TYR A 23 14.85 18.71 4.39
C TYR A 23 13.37 18.52 4.08
N LYS A 24 12.79 19.54 3.44
CA LYS A 24 11.36 19.56 3.11
C LYS A 24 11.13 19.44 1.62
N SER A 25 10.01 18.83 1.27
CA SER A 25 9.47 18.83 -0.07
C SER A 25 8.03 19.34 -0.08
N VAL A 26 7.59 19.77 -1.25
CA VAL A 26 6.18 20.09 -1.52
C VAL A 26 5.68 19.11 -2.56
N LEU A 27 4.63 18.39 -2.20
CA LEU A 27 3.98 17.43 -3.07
C LEU A 27 2.50 17.80 -3.25
N ILE A 28 1.94 17.30 -4.34
CA ILE A 28 0.50 17.42 -4.62
C ILE A 28 -0.06 16.06 -5.07
N ALA A 29 -1.25 15.73 -4.60
CA ALA A 29 -2.02 14.63 -5.14
C ALA A 29 -2.54 14.99 -6.54
N VAL A 30 -2.45 14.05 -7.47
CA VAL A 30 -3.00 14.22 -8.82
C VAL A 30 -4.36 13.56 -8.96
N ASP A 31 -5.17 14.01 -9.90
CA ASP A 31 -6.49 13.42 -10.21
C ASP A 31 -6.36 12.15 -11.08
N ARG A 32 -5.51 11.24 -10.61
CA ARG A 32 -5.29 9.90 -11.14
C ARG A 32 -5.12 8.95 -9.96
N PHE A 33 -5.76 7.79 -10.01
CA PHE A 33 -5.94 6.96 -8.82
C PHE A 33 -5.56 5.50 -9.09
N VAL A 34 -5.19 4.81 -8.01
CA VAL A 34 -5.37 3.38 -7.87
C VAL A 34 -6.67 3.13 -7.12
N THR A 35 -7.52 2.31 -7.68
CA THR A 35 -8.78 1.89 -7.09
C THR A 35 -8.65 0.44 -6.61
N ALA A 36 -8.88 0.21 -5.32
CA ALA A 36 -8.95 -1.13 -4.74
C ALA A 36 -10.42 -1.45 -4.41
N THR A 37 -10.89 -2.59 -4.87
CA THR A 37 -12.24 -3.11 -4.59
C THR A 37 -12.12 -4.47 -3.92
N ILE A 38 -12.81 -4.67 -2.81
CA ILE A 38 -12.79 -5.91 -2.03
C ILE A 38 -14.20 -6.41 -1.74
N GLU A 39 -14.35 -7.73 -1.75
CA GLU A 39 -15.57 -8.41 -1.31
C GLU A 39 -15.21 -9.70 -0.56
N ALA A 40 -16.05 -10.08 0.39
CA ALA A 40 -15.85 -11.32 1.11
C ALA A 40 -15.95 -12.52 0.17
N SER A 41 -15.03 -13.47 0.32
CA SER A 41 -15.12 -14.77 -0.34
C SER A 41 -15.88 -15.74 0.56
N ASN A 42 -16.79 -16.49 -0.03
CA ASN A 42 -17.44 -17.65 0.61
C ASN A 42 -16.63 -18.94 0.39
N GLU A 43 -15.54 -18.86 -0.37
CA GLU A 43 -14.64 -19.97 -0.65
C GLU A 43 -13.56 -20.09 0.42
N VAL A 44 -12.84 -21.20 0.43
CA VAL A 44 -11.71 -21.45 1.33
C VAL A 44 -10.48 -20.64 0.92
N GLU A 45 -10.46 -20.15 -0.33
CA GLU A 45 -9.35 -19.41 -0.93
C GLU A 45 -9.74 -17.95 -1.21
N GLY A 46 -8.75 -17.06 -1.20
CA GLY A 46 -8.88 -15.70 -1.69
C GLY A 46 -8.37 -15.55 -3.13
N SER A 47 -8.65 -14.41 -3.75
CA SER A 47 -8.04 -14.06 -5.04
C SER A 47 -7.64 -12.60 -5.14
N ILE A 48 -6.63 -12.34 -5.96
CA ILE A 48 -6.17 -11.00 -6.33
C ILE A 48 -6.28 -10.87 -7.85
N HIS A 49 -6.96 -9.83 -8.31
CA HIS A 49 -7.09 -9.49 -9.72
C HIS A 49 -6.51 -8.09 -9.96
N SER A 50 -5.58 -7.96 -10.89
CA SER A 50 -5.06 -6.67 -11.34
C SER A 50 -5.48 -6.41 -12.77
N LYS A 51 -6.40 -5.48 -12.98
CA LYS A 51 -6.87 -5.13 -14.34
C LYS A 51 -5.75 -4.54 -15.20
N THR A 52 -4.86 -3.75 -14.60
CA THR A 52 -3.73 -3.12 -15.29
C THR A 52 -2.69 -4.14 -15.78
N LEU A 53 -2.59 -5.28 -15.14
CA LEU A 53 -1.65 -6.33 -15.52
C LEU A 53 -2.29 -7.36 -16.48
N HIS A 54 -3.59 -7.21 -16.79
CA HIS A 54 -4.36 -8.07 -17.70
C HIS A 54 -4.31 -9.57 -17.37
N TYR A 55 -4.16 -9.91 -16.09
CA TYR A 55 -4.19 -11.29 -15.62
C TYR A 55 -5.58 -11.68 -15.16
N GLU A 56 -5.88 -12.96 -15.36
CA GLU A 56 -7.01 -13.61 -14.67
C GLU A 56 -6.81 -13.51 -13.15
N PRO A 57 -7.89 -13.57 -12.35
CA PRO A 57 -7.77 -13.56 -10.91
C PRO A 57 -6.83 -14.66 -10.41
N VAL A 58 -5.82 -14.27 -9.65
CA VAL A 58 -4.81 -15.18 -9.11
C VAL A 58 -5.24 -15.59 -7.72
N LYS A 59 -5.41 -16.89 -7.49
CA LYS A 59 -5.72 -17.43 -6.18
C LYS A 59 -4.54 -17.28 -5.24
N PHE A 60 -4.84 -17.00 -3.98
CA PHE A 60 -3.85 -16.99 -2.91
C PHE A 60 -4.32 -17.77 -1.70
N ASP A 61 -3.38 -18.33 -0.98
CA ASP A 61 -3.58 -18.96 0.30
C ASP A 61 -2.76 -18.28 1.38
N ARG A 62 -2.99 -18.61 2.64
CA ARG A 62 -2.26 -18.07 3.79
C ARG A 62 -1.47 -19.18 4.47
N ASN A 63 -0.18 -18.96 4.57
CA ASN A 63 0.70 -19.79 5.37
C ASN A 63 1.33 -18.92 6.46
N GLU A 64 0.87 -19.07 7.70
CA GLU A 64 1.21 -18.19 8.82
C GLU A 64 0.98 -16.70 8.48
N ASP A 65 2.05 -15.90 8.42
CA ASP A 65 2.03 -14.47 8.10
C ASP A 65 2.32 -14.17 6.63
N LYS A 66 2.34 -15.21 5.77
CA LYS A 66 2.66 -15.10 4.35
C LYS A 66 1.45 -15.36 3.47
N ILE A 67 1.41 -14.65 2.36
CA ILE A 67 0.50 -14.90 1.26
C ILE A 67 1.23 -15.75 0.22
N GLU A 68 0.71 -16.93 -0.05
CA GLU A 68 1.24 -17.86 -1.04
C GLU A 68 0.45 -17.77 -2.34
N ILE A 69 1.17 -17.57 -3.44
CA ILE A 69 0.66 -17.55 -4.80
C ILE A 69 1.45 -18.58 -5.59
N SER A 70 0.78 -19.56 -6.16
CA SER A 70 1.43 -20.65 -6.89
C SER A 70 2.13 -20.19 -8.17
N ASP A 71 1.61 -19.16 -8.84
CA ASP A 71 2.24 -18.57 -10.01
C ASP A 71 3.33 -17.58 -9.57
N VAL A 72 4.59 -18.00 -9.76
CA VAL A 72 5.78 -17.22 -9.40
C VAL A 72 5.86 -15.89 -10.16
N GLN A 73 5.42 -15.84 -11.41
CA GLN A 73 5.43 -14.62 -12.20
C GLN A 73 4.38 -13.62 -11.69
N ALA A 74 3.18 -14.09 -11.42
CA ALA A 74 2.12 -13.29 -10.82
C ALA A 74 2.52 -12.79 -9.43
N ALA A 75 3.09 -13.65 -8.58
CA ALA A 75 3.59 -13.25 -7.25
C ALA A 75 4.61 -12.11 -7.32
N LYS A 76 5.55 -12.18 -8.28
CA LYS A 76 6.55 -11.12 -8.50
C LYS A 76 5.93 -9.80 -8.94
N GLN A 77 4.92 -9.83 -9.78
CA GLN A 77 4.24 -8.62 -10.28
C GLN A 77 3.30 -8.02 -9.24
N LEU A 78 2.65 -8.86 -8.43
CA LEU A 78 1.73 -8.46 -7.37
C LEU A 78 2.46 -8.15 -6.04
N LYS A 79 3.79 -8.11 -6.01
CA LYS A 79 4.58 -7.98 -4.78
C LYS A 79 4.15 -6.82 -3.87
N TYR A 80 3.76 -5.67 -4.41
CA TYR A 80 3.27 -4.54 -3.62
C TYR A 80 1.92 -4.84 -2.98
N VAL A 81 1.02 -5.48 -3.70
CA VAL A 81 -0.30 -5.88 -3.19
C VAL A 81 -0.14 -6.94 -2.10
N VAL A 82 0.63 -7.99 -2.37
CA VAL A 82 0.91 -9.09 -1.44
C VAL A 82 1.54 -8.57 -0.16
N THR A 83 2.61 -7.76 -0.26
CA THR A 83 3.26 -7.23 0.93
C THR A 83 2.36 -6.31 1.75
N ALA A 84 1.49 -5.52 1.10
CA ALA A 84 0.53 -4.69 1.81
C ALA A 84 -0.51 -5.54 2.57
N ILE A 85 -1.00 -6.64 1.97
CA ILE A 85 -1.90 -7.59 2.64
C ILE A 85 -1.18 -8.22 3.85
N GLU A 86 0.02 -8.77 3.66
CA GLU A 86 0.79 -9.40 4.73
C GLU A 86 0.99 -8.46 5.93
N VAL A 87 1.43 -7.23 5.69
CA VAL A 87 1.67 -6.24 6.75
C VAL A 87 0.37 -5.88 7.45
N PHE A 88 -0.69 -5.65 6.70
CA PHE A 88 -1.99 -5.31 7.28
C PHE A 88 -2.56 -6.47 8.11
N GLU A 89 -2.55 -7.69 7.59
CA GLU A 89 -3.10 -8.86 8.28
C GLU A 89 -2.28 -9.24 9.52
N GLN A 90 -0.96 -9.06 9.50
CA GLN A 90 -0.11 -9.21 10.68
C GLN A 90 -0.52 -8.22 11.78
N TYR A 91 -0.77 -6.96 11.41
CA TYR A 91 -1.29 -5.96 12.35
C TYR A 91 -2.70 -6.31 12.85
N ALA A 92 -3.60 -6.72 11.96
CA ALA A 92 -4.96 -7.12 12.31
C ALA A 92 -4.97 -8.29 13.31
N ARG A 93 -4.10 -9.31 13.11
CA ARG A 93 -3.93 -10.41 14.08
C ARG A 93 -3.46 -9.92 15.44
N SER A 94 -2.52 -8.96 15.49
CA SER A 94 -2.07 -8.37 16.76
C SER A 94 -3.18 -7.64 17.53
N CYS A 95 -4.21 -7.19 16.80
CA CYS A 95 -5.44 -6.60 17.34
C CYS A 95 -6.53 -7.65 17.60
N ASN A 96 -6.22 -8.95 17.53
CA ASN A 96 -7.17 -10.06 17.69
C ASN A 96 -8.31 -10.07 16.64
N ILE A 97 -8.09 -9.51 15.46
CA ILE A 97 -9.05 -9.57 14.36
C ILE A 97 -8.97 -10.92 13.66
N LYS A 98 -10.11 -11.58 13.53
CA LYS A 98 -10.21 -12.84 12.77
C LYS A 98 -10.16 -12.56 11.28
N LEU A 99 -9.16 -13.12 10.60
CA LEU A 99 -9.01 -12.97 9.16
C LEU A 99 -10.11 -13.71 8.39
N LYS A 100 -10.53 -13.11 7.26
CA LYS A 100 -11.54 -13.62 6.34
C LYS A 100 -10.94 -13.77 4.95
N HIS A 101 -11.43 -14.72 4.16
CA HIS A 101 -11.09 -14.79 2.74
C HIS A 101 -11.81 -13.70 1.95
N PHE A 102 -11.15 -13.20 0.91
CA PHE A 102 -11.69 -12.12 0.09
C PHE A 102 -11.22 -12.21 -1.36
N HIS A 103 -11.95 -11.54 -2.23
CA HIS A 103 -11.55 -11.23 -3.59
C HIS A 103 -11.17 -9.76 -3.67
N LEU A 104 -9.92 -9.48 -4.07
CA LEU A 104 -9.37 -8.13 -4.18
C LEU A 104 -9.10 -7.80 -5.64
N THR A 105 -9.70 -6.72 -6.13
CA THR A 105 -9.45 -6.19 -7.48
C THR A 105 -8.72 -4.85 -7.39
N ILE A 106 -7.61 -4.73 -8.11
CA ILE A 106 -6.83 -3.49 -8.26
C ILE A 106 -6.98 -2.98 -9.69
N ASP A 107 -7.34 -1.71 -9.80
CA ASP A 107 -7.45 -0.97 -11.05
C ASP A 107 -6.63 0.32 -10.94
N SER A 108 -5.91 0.72 -12.00
CA SER A 108 -5.03 1.89 -11.95
C SER A 108 -5.10 2.70 -13.23
N ASN A 109 -5.25 4.01 -13.11
CA ASN A 109 -5.09 4.95 -14.21
C ASN A 109 -3.81 5.82 -14.07
N LEU A 110 -2.80 5.30 -13.35
CA LEU A 110 -1.47 5.90 -13.16
C LEU A 110 -0.44 5.42 -14.21
N ALA A 111 -0.87 4.67 -15.20
CA ALA A 111 -0.12 4.28 -16.39
C ALA A 111 -0.99 4.52 -17.62
N ASP A 112 -0.37 4.56 -18.79
CA ASP A 112 -1.11 4.59 -20.06
C ASP A 112 -1.62 3.19 -20.47
N ASP A 113 -2.34 3.13 -21.58
CA ASP A 113 -2.92 1.89 -22.11
C ASP A 113 -1.84 0.87 -22.56
N SER A 114 -0.60 1.30 -22.75
CA SER A 114 0.55 0.43 -23.04
C SER A 114 1.21 -0.13 -21.79
N GLY A 115 0.78 0.30 -20.60
CA GLY A 115 1.37 -0.05 -19.30
C GLY A 115 2.59 0.79 -18.93
N GLN A 116 2.93 1.83 -19.72
CA GLN A 116 4.01 2.75 -19.38
C GLN A 116 3.58 3.65 -18.23
N LYS A 117 4.36 3.63 -17.12
CA LYS A 117 4.09 4.42 -15.92
C LYS A 117 4.40 5.89 -16.15
N TYR A 118 3.47 6.76 -15.75
CA TYR A 118 3.67 8.23 -15.80
C TYR A 118 4.64 8.78 -14.74
N GLY A 119 5.23 7.95 -13.89
CA GLY A 119 6.08 8.43 -12.78
C GLY A 119 5.31 9.05 -11.61
N LEU A 120 4.01 8.84 -11.55
CA LEU A 120 3.10 9.43 -10.58
C LEU A 120 2.98 8.65 -9.25
N GLY A 121 3.95 7.80 -8.90
CA GLY A 121 3.95 7.10 -7.61
C GLY A 121 2.96 5.93 -7.53
N SER A 122 2.78 5.17 -8.63
CA SER A 122 1.81 4.07 -8.69
C SER A 122 2.03 3.00 -7.61
N SER A 123 3.27 2.69 -7.27
CA SER A 123 3.59 1.68 -6.23
C SER A 123 3.09 2.11 -4.85
N ALA A 124 3.31 3.38 -4.47
CA ALA A 124 2.80 3.95 -3.23
C ALA A 124 1.27 3.96 -3.19
N ALA A 125 0.63 4.38 -4.29
CA ALA A 125 -0.82 4.40 -4.40
C ALA A 125 -1.43 2.98 -4.31
N VAL A 126 -0.76 1.94 -4.84
CA VAL A 126 -1.16 0.54 -4.65
C VAL A 126 -1.09 0.15 -3.17
N LEU A 127 0.05 0.37 -2.50
CA LEU A 127 0.20 0.06 -1.07
C LEU A 127 -0.91 0.71 -0.25
N VAL A 128 -1.13 2.01 -0.46
CA VAL A 128 -2.13 2.78 0.30
C VAL A 128 -3.56 2.31 0.00
N SER A 129 -3.89 2.03 -1.27
CA SER A 129 -5.24 1.57 -1.62
C SER A 129 -5.56 0.21 -1.01
N VAL A 130 -4.58 -0.71 -0.96
CA VAL A 130 -4.75 -2.03 -0.33
C VAL A 130 -4.92 -1.88 1.18
N VAL A 131 -4.08 -1.07 1.85
CA VAL A 131 -4.22 -0.83 3.30
C VAL A 131 -5.56 -0.18 3.63
N LYS A 132 -5.99 0.82 2.85
CA LYS A 132 -7.30 1.48 3.05
C LYS A 132 -8.47 0.51 2.86
N VAL A 133 -8.47 -0.29 1.80
CA VAL A 133 -9.59 -1.19 1.55
C VAL A 133 -9.69 -2.32 2.57
N LEU A 134 -8.55 -2.81 3.07
CA LEU A 134 -8.52 -3.79 4.16
C LEU A 134 -8.98 -3.17 5.49
N ASN A 135 -8.62 -1.91 5.77
CA ASN A 135 -9.13 -1.19 6.93
C ASN A 135 -10.67 -1.14 6.96
N GLU A 136 -11.29 -0.80 5.84
CA GLU A 136 -12.75 -0.80 5.70
C GLU A 136 -13.33 -2.23 5.78
N PHE A 137 -12.68 -3.20 5.14
CA PHE A 137 -13.14 -4.58 5.09
C PHE A 137 -13.17 -5.25 6.48
N TYR A 138 -12.19 -4.96 7.32
CA TYR A 138 -12.10 -5.47 8.68
C TYR A 138 -12.72 -4.52 9.72
N ASP A 139 -13.30 -3.39 9.29
CA ASP A 139 -13.91 -2.36 10.16
C ASP A 139 -12.98 -1.90 11.31
N MET A 140 -11.69 -1.72 11.00
CA MET A 140 -10.70 -1.37 12.02
C MET A 140 -10.67 0.11 12.38
N GLN A 141 -11.27 0.99 11.56
CA GLN A 141 -11.39 2.44 11.76
C GLN A 141 -10.05 3.13 12.05
N LEU A 142 -8.98 2.68 11.38
CA LEU A 142 -7.65 3.22 11.56
C LEU A 142 -7.57 4.68 11.07
N SER A 143 -6.87 5.52 11.82
CA SER A 143 -6.59 6.89 11.38
C SER A 143 -5.65 6.90 10.18
N ASN A 144 -5.60 8.03 9.42
CA ASN A 144 -4.67 8.22 8.32
C ASN A 144 -3.21 8.00 8.73
N LEU A 145 -2.85 8.34 9.98
CA LEU A 145 -1.50 8.10 10.48
C LEU A 145 -1.17 6.60 10.56
N TYR A 146 -2.11 5.76 11.02
CA TYR A 146 -1.90 4.30 11.05
C TYR A 146 -1.86 3.71 9.65
N ILE A 147 -2.72 4.16 8.74
CA ILE A 147 -2.71 3.76 7.33
C ILE A 147 -1.35 4.12 6.70
N TYR A 148 -0.84 5.33 6.95
CA TYR A 148 0.48 5.76 6.51
C TYR A 148 1.59 4.84 7.04
N LYS A 149 1.59 4.57 8.36
CA LYS A 149 2.58 3.70 9.01
C LYS A 149 2.61 2.29 8.40
N LEU A 150 1.45 1.67 8.21
CA LEU A 150 1.35 0.33 7.60
C LEU A 150 1.87 0.32 6.15
N ALA A 151 1.51 1.33 5.35
CA ALA A 151 1.99 1.45 3.98
C ALA A 151 3.50 1.69 3.91
N VAL A 152 4.07 2.50 4.83
CA VAL A 152 5.52 2.71 4.96
C VAL A 152 6.23 1.40 5.31
N ILE A 153 5.74 0.64 6.30
CA ILE A 153 6.32 -0.66 6.68
C ILE A 153 6.30 -1.62 5.47
N ALA A 154 5.20 -1.68 4.74
CA ALA A 154 5.11 -2.49 3.53
C ALA A 154 6.11 -2.06 2.46
N ASN A 155 6.28 -0.75 2.25
CA ASN A 155 7.26 -0.22 1.32
C ASN A 155 8.69 -0.55 1.73
N MET A 156 9.03 -0.44 3.01
CA MET A 156 10.36 -0.75 3.53
C MET A 156 10.74 -2.22 3.41
N LYS A 157 9.77 -3.14 3.46
CA LYS A 157 10.00 -4.57 3.16
C LYS A 157 10.39 -4.82 1.70
N LEU A 158 9.97 -3.94 0.79
CA LEU A 158 10.21 -4.04 -0.66
C LEU A 158 11.39 -3.21 -1.15
N GLN A 159 11.63 -2.07 -0.51
CA GLN A 159 12.63 -1.08 -0.90
C GLN A 159 13.32 -0.51 0.35
N SER A 160 14.64 -0.65 0.43
CA SER A 160 15.39 -0.24 1.61
C SER A 160 15.53 1.28 1.79
N LEU A 161 15.37 2.07 0.72
CA LEU A 161 15.54 3.53 0.75
C LEU A 161 14.41 4.21 -0.02
N SER A 162 13.57 4.97 0.68
CA SER A 162 12.52 5.81 0.10
C SER A 162 12.16 6.92 1.09
N SER A 163 11.95 8.13 0.60
CA SER A 163 11.48 9.25 1.45
C SER A 163 10.06 9.02 1.98
N CYS A 164 9.28 8.11 1.37
CA CYS A 164 7.87 7.84 1.68
C CYS A 164 6.92 9.04 1.54
N GLY A 165 7.37 10.12 0.87
CA GLY A 165 6.53 11.29 0.60
C GLY A 165 5.37 10.98 -0.35
N ASP A 166 5.59 10.08 -1.32
CA ASP A 166 4.56 9.57 -2.22
C ASP A 166 3.45 8.80 -1.47
N ILE A 167 3.83 7.99 -0.47
CA ILE A 167 2.88 7.31 0.42
C ILE A 167 2.07 8.35 1.21
N ALA A 168 2.73 9.37 1.78
CA ALA A 168 2.06 10.42 2.53
C ALA A 168 0.99 11.13 1.67
N VAL A 169 1.32 11.51 0.44
CA VAL A 169 0.35 12.14 -0.47
C VAL A 169 -0.80 11.21 -0.83
N SER A 170 -0.52 9.93 -1.08
CA SER A 170 -1.58 8.94 -1.38
C SER A 170 -2.54 8.71 -0.20
N VAL A 171 -2.08 8.95 1.04
CA VAL A 171 -2.91 8.84 2.25
C VAL A 171 -3.70 10.12 2.51
N TYR A 172 -3.01 11.28 2.56
CA TYR A 172 -3.57 12.54 3.03
C TYR A 172 -4.23 13.37 1.93
N SER A 173 -3.84 13.14 0.66
CA SER A 173 -4.31 13.88 -0.52
C SER A 173 -4.00 15.39 -0.49
N GLY A 174 -4.40 16.13 -1.54
CA GLY A 174 -4.22 17.58 -1.61
C GLY A 174 -2.75 18.01 -1.73
N TRP A 175 -2.45 19.18 -1.17
CA TRP A 175 -1.09 19.74 -1.07
C TRP A 175 -0.46 19.31 0.25
N LEU A 176 0.80 18.87 0.19
CA LEU A 176 1.52 18.39 1.36
C LEU A 176 2.91 18.99 1.44
N ALA A 177 3.23 19.66 2.55
CA ALA A 177 4.60 19.92 2.96
C ALA A 177 5.10 18.72 3.75
N TYR A 178 6.15 18.07 3.27
CA TYR A 178 6.61 16.81 3.81
C TYR A 178 8.10 16.85 4.14
N SER A 179 8.48 16.22 5.24
CA SER A 179 9.87 15.91 5.60
C SER A 179 9.95 14.42 5.93
N THR A 180 10.98 13.75 5.44
CA THR A 180 11.19 12.34 5.75
C THR A 180 11.61 12.17 7.22
N PHE A 181 11.40 10.95 7.72
CA PHE A 181 11.85 10.51 9.04
C PHE A 181 13.21 9.80 8.92
N ASP A 182 13.90 9.65 10.04
CA ASP A 182 15.12 8.85 10.11
C ASP A 182 14.78 7.35 9.97
N HIS A 183 15.25 6.74 8.90
CA HIS A 183 14.98 5.33 8.59
C HIS A 183 15.59 4.36 9.60
N ASP A 184 16.64 4.74 10.32
CA ASP A 184 17.24 3.91 11.37
C ASP A 184 16.32 3.73 12.57
N TRP A 185 15.38 4.63 12.74
CA TRP A 185 14.33 4.54 13.75
C TRP A 185 13.29 3.45 13.47
N VAL A 186 13.06 3.10 12.22
CA VAL A 186 12.03 2.12 11.82
C VAL A 186 12.56 0.69 11.83
N LYS A 187 13.86 0.50 11.65
CA LYS A 187 14.51 -0.81 11.55
C LYS A 187 14.37 -1.72 12.79
N PRO A 188 14.36 -1.22 14.03
CA PRO A 188 14.26 -2.09 15.21
C PRO A 188 12.83 -2.36 15.70
N VAL A 189 11.81 -1.78 15.08
CA VAL A 189 10.44 -1.94 15.58
C VAL A 189 9.91 -3.31 15.17
N SER A 190 10.04 -4.26 16.09
CA SER A 190 9.20 -5.46 16.06
C SER A 190 7.73 -5.02 16.04
N TYR A 191 6.92 -5.66 15.24
CA TYR A 191 5.54 -5.31 14.87
C TYR A 191 4.54 -5.10 16.03
N THR A 192 4.96 -5.25 17.28
CA THR A 192 4.14 -5.10 18.46
C THR A 192 3.82 -3.64 18.85
N HIS A 193 4.58 -2.66 18.34
CA HIS A 193 4.30 -1.24 18.57
C HIS A 193 4.60 -0.42 17.31
N LEU A 194 3.56 0.03 16.64
CA LEU A 194 3.64 0.97 15.50
C LEU A 194 4.04 2.38 16.00
N THR A 195 5.28 2.52 16.46
CA THR A 195 5.84 3.80 16.85
C THR A 195 6.73 4.35 15.74
N LEU A 196 6.13 4.91 14.69
CA LEU A 196 6.84 5.89 13.89
C LEU A 196 6.81 7.22 14.64
N PRO A 197 7.90 7.99 14.65
CA PRO A 197 7.89 9.33 15.23
C PRO A 197 6.82 10.19 14.54
N THR A 198 6.11 10.95 15.35
CA THR A 198 5.15 11.96 14.90
C THR A 198 5.91 13.18 14.39
#